data_4ff3091683fcc72ae31e52e9ce3da775
#
_entry.id   4ff3091683fcc72ae31e52e9ce3da775
#
_cell.length_a   1.000
_cell.length_b   1.000
_cell.length_c   1.000
_cell.angle_alpha   90.00
_cell.angle_beta   90.00
_cell.angle_gamma   90.00
#
_symmetry.space_group_name_H-M   'P 1'
#
loop_
_entity.id
_entity.type
_entity.pdbx_description
1 polymer ?
#
loop_
_entity_poly.entity_id
_entity_poly.type
_entity_poly.pdbx_seq_one_letter_code
_entity_poly.pdbx_strand_id
1 'polypeptide(L)'
;MAEHRATIEWRSSATATDFVKGRYSREHAWMFDGGVTVPASPSPSIVPAPWSVAANVDPEEAYVASISSCHMLTFLWVASKRGLVVAHYRDEAVGVMTKNERGKAWISKVTLAPRIEWVEKTPTAEELASLHHAAHDDCFIANSVSTEIVTT
;
A
#
# COMPACT_ATOMS: atom_id res chain seq x y z
N MET A 1 5.43 -23.94 -0.89
CA MET A 1 4.63 -22.89 -0.23
C MET A 1 5.58 -21.79 0.16
N ALA A 2 5.29 -20.53 -0.18
CA ALA A 2 6.11 -19.38 0.20
C ALA A 2 5.59 -18.80 1.51
N GLU A 3 6.49 -18.35 2.40
CA GLU A 3 6.16 -17.65 3.63
C GLU A 3 6.69 -16.21 3.53
N HIS A 4 5.91 -15.24 4.00
CA HIS A 4 6.29 -13.83 4.08
C HIS A 4 6.18 -13.39 5.52
N ARG A 5 7.23 -12.74 6.06
CA ARG A 5 7.36 -12.46 7.50
C ARG A 5 7.58 -10.97 7.74
N ALA A 6 6.92 -10.47 8.79
CA ALA A 6 7.18 -9.16 9.35
C ALA A 6 7.11 -9.25 10.88
N THR A 7 7.94 -8.49 11.57
CA THR A 7 7.89 -8.34 13.02
C THR A 7 7.46 -6.92 13.35
N ILE A 8 6.44 -6.78 14.19
CA ILE A 8 5.94 -5.50 14.67
C ILE A 8 6.30 -5.38 16.15
N GLU A 9 7.05 -4.34 16.52
CA GLU A 9 7.46 -4.11 17.91
C GLU A 9 7.06 -2.73 18.38
N TRP A 10 6.34 -2.67 19.49
CA TRP A 10 6.03 -1.46 20.23
C TRP A 10 6.45 -1.59 21.69
N ARG A 11 6.95 -0.50 22.27
CA ARG A 11 7.29 -0.43 23.70
C ARG A 11 6.67 0.80 24.33
N SER A 12 6.02 0.62 25.46
CA SER A 12 5.45 1.74 26.22
C SER A 12 6.54 2.54 26.94
N SER A 13 6.45 3.86 26.81
CA SER A 13 7.16 4.83 27.67
C SER A 13 6.22 5.54 28.67
N ALA A 14 4.93 5.20 28.63
CA ALA A 14 3.91 5.80 29.48
C ALA A 14 3.80 5.12 30.83
N THR A 15 3.32 5.84 31.85
CA THR A 15 2.89 5.24 33.11
C THR A 15 1.65 4.38 32.89
N ALA A 16 1.36 3.44 33.80
CA ALA A 16 0.14 2.64 33.73
C ALA A 16 -1.13 3.53 33.74
N THR A 17 -1.12 4.61 34.54
CA THR A 17 -2.23 5.56 34.62
C THR A 17 -2.44 6.31 33.30
N ASP A 18 -1.37 6.74 32.63
CA ASP A 18 -1.48 7.43 31.35
C ASP A 18 -1.88 6.47 30.23
N PHE A 19 -1.35 5.24 30.25
CA PHE A 19 -1.71 4.23 29.27
C PHE A 19 -3.22 3.96 29.23
N VAL A 20 -3.84 3.72 30.39
CA VAL A 20 -5.29 3.43 30.47
C VAL A 20 -6.16 4.63 30.08
N LYS A 21 -5.60 5.86 30.13
CA LYS A 21 -6.22 7.10 29.64
C LYS A 21 -5.97 7.36 28.15
N GLY A 22 -5.28 6.46 27.44
CA GLY A 22 -4.92 6.62 26.05
C GLY A 22 -3.78 7.62 25.78
N ARG A 23 -3.08 8.07 26.84
CA ARG A 23 -1.98 9.05 26.76
C ARG A 23 -0.64 8.35 26.57
N TYR A 24 -0.42 7.77 25.41
CA TYR A 24 0.84 7.11 25.07
C TYR A 24 1.15 7.25 23.58
N SER A 25 2.44 7.34 23.27
CA SER A 25 2.89 7.28 21.87
C SER A 25 2.61 5.91 21.28
N ARG A 26 2.13 5.90 20.07
CA ARG A 26 1.89 4.67 19.28
C ARG A 26 2.96 4.48 18.22
N GLU A 27 4.04 5.26 18.30
CA GLU A 27 5.23 5.03 17.48
C GLU A 27 5.78 3.64 17.71
N HIS A 28 6.06 2.92 16.63
CA HIS A 28 6.54 1.56 16.65
C HIS A 28 7.43 1.26 15.45
N ALA A 29 7.90 0.04 15.32
CA ALA A 29 8.75 -0.37 14.22
C ALA A 29 8.20 -1.61 13.52
N TRP A 30 8.35 -1.64 12.21
CA TRP A 30 8.18 -2.84 11.39
C TRP A 30 9.55 -3.32 10.94
N MET A 31 9.85 -4.57 11.19
CA MET A 31 11.11 -5.20 10.82
C MET A 31 10.84 -6.34 9.84
N PHE A 32 11.61 -6.36 8.77
CA PHE A 32 11.50 -7.37 7.72
C PHE A 32 12.73 -8.28 7.72
N ASP A 33 12.58 -9.49 7.20
CA ASP A 33 13.60 -10.54 7.20
C ASP A 33 14.89 -10.16 6.44
N GLY A 34 14.80 -9.24 5.47
CA GLY A 34 15.95 -8.66 4.77
C GLY A 34 16.73 -7.59 5.57
N GLY A 35 16.36 -7.33 6.83
CA GLY A 35 17.04 -6.37 7.71
C GLY A 35 16.52 -4.94 7.61
N VAL A 36 15.52 -4.66 6.79
CA VAL A 36 14.90 -3.32 6.72
C VAL A 36 14.03 -3.10 7.94
N THR A 37 14.19 -1.94 8.57
CA THR A 37 13.31 -1.44 9.64
C THR A 37 12.61 -0.18 9.18
N VAL A 38 11.30 -0.16 9.31
CA VAL A 38 10.44 0.98 8.96
C VAL A 38 9.87 1.60 10.22
N PRO A 39 10.14 2.89 10.51
CA PRO A 39 9.45 3.62 11.55
C PRO A 39 7.96 3.75 11.21
N ALA A 40 7.11 3.36 12.13
CA ALA A 40 5.67 3.32 11.92
C ALA A 40 4.89 4.03 13.03
N SER A 41 3.68 4.44 12.72
CA SER A 41 2.77 5.16 13.62
C SER A 41 1.35 5.03 13.08
N PRO A 42 0.29 5.21 13.90
CA PRO A 42 -1.03 5.45 13.33
C PRO A 42 -1.05 6.77 12.54
N SER A 43 -1.96 6.86 11.58
CA SER A 43 -2.25 8.12 10.89
C SER A 43 -2.67 9.21 11.88
N PRO A 44 -2.18 10.46 11.74
CA PRO A 44 -2.63 11.59 12.55
C PRO A 44 -4.13 11.90 12.41
N SER A 45 -4.76 11.46 11.33
CA SER A 45 -6.22 11.56 11.13
C SER A 45 -7.03 10.60 12.00
N ILE A 46 -6.39 9.54 12.50
CA ILE A 46 -7.00 8.51 13.37
C ILE A 46 -6.61 8.77 14.83
N VAL A 47 -5.34 9.01 15.08
CA VAL A 47 -4.79 9.32 16.40
C VAL A 47 -4.04 10.65 16.31
N PRO A 48 -4.54 11.72 16.95
CA PRO A 48 -3.90 13.03 16.86
C PRO A 48 -2.55 13.07 17.60
N ALA A 49 -1.69 14.02 17.22
CA ALA A 49 -0.49 14.33 17.96
C ALA A 49 -0.85 14.76 19.41
N PRO A 50 0.00 14.48 20.40
CA PRO A 50 1.36 13.93 20.31
C PRO A 50 1.43 12.38 20.31
N TRP A 51 0.32 11.69 20.17
CA TRP A 51 0.21 10.24 20.31
C TRP A 51 0.47 9.49 18.99
N SER A 52 0.68 10.22 17.90
CA SER A 52 1.12 9.74 16.60
C SER A 52 2.31 10.57 16.09
N VAL A 53 3.03 10.04 15.11
CA VAL A 53 4.17 10.68 14.44
C VAL A 53 3.88 10.74 12.94
N ALA A 54 3.52 11.92 12.44
CA ALA A 54 3.10 12.12 11.06
C ALA A 54 4.17 11.80 10.00
N ALA A 55 5.45 11.81 10.39
CA ALA A 55 6.55 11.47 9.49
C ALA A 55 6.77 9.96 9.31
N ASN A 56 6.17 9.14 10.17
CA ASN A 56 6.30 7.69 10.12
C ASN A 56 5.21 7.09 9.21
N VAL A 57 5.49 5.92 8.67
CA VAL A 57 4.52 5.19 7.83
C VAL A 57 3.35 4.67 8.67
N ASP A 58 2.13 4.89 8.20
CA ASP A 58 0.96 4.28 8.81
C ASP A 58 0.50 2.99 8.09
N PRO A 59 -0.28 2.14 8.76
CA PRO A 59 -0.73 0.88 8.16
C PRO A 59 -1.56 1.06 6.89
N GLU A 60 -2.33 2.15 6.80
CA GLU A 60 -3.18 2.46 5.66
C GLU A 60 -2.34 2.86 4.45
N GLU A 61 -1.29 3.67 4.64
CA GLU A 61 -0.30 4.01 3.60
C GLU A 61 0.45 2.76 3.12
N ALA A 62 0.88 1.91 4.04
CA ALA A 62 1.56 0.66 3.70
C ALA A 62 0.65 -0.30 2.92
N TYR A 63 -0.64 -0.34 3.26
CA TYR A 63 -1.63 -1.13 2.53
C TYR A 63 -1.79 -0.63 1.09
N VAL A 64 -1.93 0.67 0.89
CA VAL A 64 -2.01 1.29 -0.44
C VAL A 64 -0.72 1.05 -1.22
N ALA A 65 0.44 1.22 -0.58
CA ALA A 65 1.74 0.96 -1.19
C ALA A 65 1.92 -0.49 -1.63
N SER A 66 1.45 -1.46 -0.83
CA SER A 66 1.54 -2.87 -1.17
C SER A 66 0.69 -3.23 -2.40
N ILE A 67 -0.51 -2.65 -2.51
CA ILE A 67 -1.40 -2.82 -3.68
C ILE A 67 -0.76 -2.24 -4.94
N SER A 68 -0.30 -0.99 -4.88
CA SER A 68 0.34 -0.29 -6.01
C SER A 68 1.62 -1.00 -6.46
N SER A 69 2.48 -1.37 -5.51
CA SER A 69 3.74 -2.07 -5.79
C SER A 69 3.51 -3.43 -6.45
N CYS A 70 2.56 -4.22 -5.95
CA CYS A 70 2.24 -5.52 -6.51
C CYS A 70 1.68 -5.39 -7.94
N HIS A 71 0.78 -4.42 -8.16
CA HIS A 71 0.26 -4.12 -9.50
C HIS A 71 1.39 -3.73 -10.46
N MET A 72 2.29 -2.83 -10.06
CA MET A 72 3.45 -2.42 -10.86
C MET A 72 4.33 -3.62 -11.24
N LEU A 73 4.70 -4.47 -10.29
CA LEU A 73 5.56 -5.63 -10.55
C LEU A 73 4.92 -6.59 -11.55
N THR A 74 3.63 -6.86 -11.41
CA THR A 74 2.88 -7.71 -12.34
C THR A 74 2.73 -7.04 -13.70
N PHE A 75 2.46 -5.73 -13.73
CA PHE A 75 2.39 -4.95 -14.97
C PHE A 75 3.69 -5.02 -15.76
N LEU A 76 4.83 -4.79 -15.10
CA LEU A 76 6.15 -4.88 -15.74
C LEU A 76 6.41 -6.27 -16.32
N TRP A 77 6.01 -7.32 -15.60
CA TRP A 77 6.09 -8.69 -16.09
C TRP A 77 5.23 -8.89 -17.34
N VAL A 78 3.97 -8.50 -17.32
CA VAL A 78 3.05 -8.64 -18.47
C VAL A 78 3.56 -7.82 -19.67
N ALA A 79 4.00 -6.58 -19.46
CA ALA A 79 4.57 -5.74 -20.51
C ALA A 79 5.79 -6.41 -21.17
N SER A 80 6.70 -6.95 -20.36
CA SER A 80 7.89 -7.66 -20.88
C SER A 80 7.54 -8.87 -21.74
N LYS A 81 6.51 -9.63 -21.36
CA LYS A 81 6.03 -10.80 -22.13
C LYS A 81 5.37 -10.39 -23.45
N ARG A 82 4.87 -9.19 -23.56
CA ARG A 82 4.29 -8.63 -24.78
C ARG A 82 5.30 -7.83 -25.62
N GLY A 83 6.59 -7.87 -25.25
CA GLY A 83 7.67 -7.17 -25.95
C GLY A 83 7.63 -5.64 -25.81
N LEU A 84 6.96 -5.13 -24.78
CA LEU A 84 6.90 -3.71 -24.46
C LEU A 84 7.92 -3.38 -23.37
N VAL A 85 8.72 -2.35 -23.60
CA VAL A 85 9.82 -1.97 -22.70
C VAL A 85 9.45 -0.70 -21.94
N VAL A 86 9.34 -0.82 -20.63
CA VAL A 86 9.07 0.29 -19.71
C VAL A 86 10.40 0.92 -19.30
N ALA A 87 10.53 2.24 -19.45
CA ALA A 87 11.67 3.02 -18.98
C ALA A 87 11.46 3.55 -17.57
N HIS A 88 10.23 3.99 -17.25
CA HIS A 88 9.89 4.54 -15.95
C HIS A 88 8.42 4.25 -15.63
N TYR A 89 8.14 3.94 -14.39
CA TYR A 89 6.78 3.75 -13.85
C TYR A 89 6.67 4.52 -12.54
N ARG A 90 5.70 5.41 -12.45
CA ARG A 90 5.38 6.16 -11.23
C ARG A 90 3.89 6.11 -11.00
N ASP A 91 3.48 5.66 -9.82
CA ASP A 91 2.09 5.64 -9.39
C ASP A 91 1.90 6.51 -8.14
N GLU A 92 0.95 7.41 -8.19
CA GLU A 92 0.50 8.22 -7.05
C GLU A 92 -0.84 7.67 -6.56
N ALA A 93 -0.78 6.45 -6.02
CA ALA A 93 -1.95 5.71 -5.59
C ALA A 93 -2.65 6.37 -4.40
N VAL A 94 -3.98 6.33 -4.39
CA VAL A 94 -4.81 6.92 -3.33
C VAL A 94 -5.78 5.87 -2.79
N GLY A 95 -5.74 5.63 -1.48
CA GLY A 95 -6.72 4.83 -0.75
C GLY A 95 -7.79 5.71 -0.10
N VAL A 96 -9.05 5.32 -0.19
CA VAL A 96 -10.19 6.02 0.42
C VAL A 96 -10.83 5.14 1.49
N MET A 97 -10.92 5.69 2.70
CA MET A 97 -11.56 5.03 3.82
C MET A 97 -13.03 5.43 3.92
N THR A 98 -13.92 4.44 3.98
CA THR A 98 -15.36 4.60 4.20
C THR A 98 -15.85 3.68 5.30
N LYS A 99 -17.14 3.73 5.63
CA LYS A 99 -17.77 2.76 6.53
C LYS A 99 -18.47 1.67 5.73
N ASN A 100 -18.30 0.42 6.16
CA ASN A 100 -19.05 -0.71 5.62
C ASN A 100 -20.47 -0.80 6.20
N GLU A 101 -21.25 -1.78 5.76
CA GLU A 101 -22.64 -2.00 6.21
C GLU A 101 -22.75 -2.21 7.73
N ARG A 102 -21.68 -2.66 8.38
CA ARG A 102 -21.60 -2.84 9.84
C ARG A 102 -21.12 -1.56 10.57
N GLY A 103 -20.98 -0.43 9.86
CA GLY A 103 -20.49 0.84 10.40
C GLY A 103 -18.99 0.86 10.73
N LYS A 104 -18.21 -0.12 10.25
CA LYS A 104 -16.75 -0.20 10.48
C LYS A 104 -16.00 0.51 9.37
N ALA A 105 -15.03 1.34 9.76
CA ALA A 105 -14.13 1.98 8.81
C ALA A 105 -13.21 0.94 8.14
N TRP A 106 -12.98 1.10 6.84
CA TRP A 106 -12.11 0.25 6.03
C TRP A 106 -11.68 1.01 4.78
N ILE A 107 -10.56 0.63 4.18
CA ILE A 107 -10.16 1.16 2.88
C ILE A 107 -11.01 0.47 1.82
N SER A 108 -12.04 1.16 1.36
CA SER A 108 -13.03 0.60 0.44
C SER A 108 -12.58 0.64 -1.01
N LYS A 109 -11.71 1.59 -1.35
CA LYS A 109 -11.22 1.79 -2.71
C LYS A 109 -9.77 2.25 -2.72
N VAL A 110 -8.99 1.72 -3.64
CA VAL A 110 -7.66 2.22 -4.01
C VAL A 110 -7.67 2.57 -5.49
N THR A 111 -7.31 3.81 -5.80
CA THR A 111 -7.13 4.29 -7.16
C THR A 111 -5.64 4.32 -7.49
N LEU A 112 -5.25 3.58 -8.52
CA LEU A 112 -3.93 3.61 -9.11
C LEU A 112 -3.93 4.58 -10.28
N ALA A 113 -2.95 5.48 -10.33
CA ALA A 113 -2.80 6.49 -11.39
C ALA A 113 -1.38 6.44 -12.00
N PRO A 114 -0.99 5.32 -12.61
CA PRO A 114 0.37 5.12 -13.09
C PRO A 114 0.68 5.99 -14.29
N ARG A 115 1.83 6.68 -14.24
CA ARG A 115 2.47 7.36 -15.36
C ARG A 115 3.62 6.52 -15.83
N ILE A 116 3.61 6.13 -17.11
CA ILE A 116 4.53 5.16 -17.67
C ILE A 116 5.27 5.78 -18.84
N GLU A 117 6.61 5.72 -18.81
CA GLU A 117 7.46 6.08 -19.93
C GLU A 117 7.92 4.79 -20.61
N TRP A 118 7.87 4.79 -21.93
CA TRP A 118 8.17 3.64 -22.77
C TRP A 118 9.47 3.84 -23.54
N VAL A 119 10.15 2.74 -23.85
CA VAL A 119 11.30 2.72 -24.78
C VAL A 119 10.78 2.23 -26.13
N GLU A 120 11.14 2.96 -27.21
CA GLU A 120 10.83 2.65 -28.61
C GLU A 120 9.32 2.69 -28.94
N LYS A 121 8.56 1.69 -28.51
CA LYS A 121 7.14 1.55 -28.82
C LYS A 121 6.27 1.95 -27.64
N THR A 122 5.37 2.91 -27.85
CA THR A 122 4.30 3.24 -26.92
C THR A 122 3.05 2.43 -27.26
N PRO A 123 2.44 1.70 -26.32
CA PRO A 123 1.20 0.98 -26.57
C PRO A 123 0.03 1.94 -26.87
N THR A 124 -0.95 1.47 -27.61
CA THR A 124 -2.22 2.16 -27.76
C THR A 124 -2.98 2.20 -26.45
N ALA A 125 -4.00 3.06 -26.31
CA ALA A 125 -4.84 3.11 -25.11
C ALA A 125 -5.51 1.76 -24.81
N GLU A 126 -5.92 1.03 -25.86
CA GLU A 126 -6.53 -0.29 -25.75
C GLU A 126 -5.50 -1.35 -25.27
N GLU A 127 -4.30 -1.35 -25.84
CA GLU A 127 -3.19 -2.21 -25.41
C GLU A 127 -2.83 -1.92 -23.95
N LEU A 128 -2.77 -0.64 -23.54
CA LEU A 128 -2.48 -0.23 -22.18
C LEU A 128 -3.57 -0.70 -21.19
N ALA A 129 -4.83 -0.52 -21.55
CA ALA A 129 -5.94 -1.02 -20.73
C ALA A 129 -5.89 -2.54 -20.55
N SER A 130 -5.56 -3.28 -21.62
CA SER A 130 -5.37 -4.73 -21.57
C SER A 130 -4.18 -5.15 -20.70
N LEU A 131 -3.09 -4.35 -20.67
CA LEU A 131 -1.95 -4.59 -19.77
C LEU A 131 -2.37 -4.43 -18.31
N HIS A 132 -3.08 -3.35 -17.98
CA HIS A 132 -3.55 -3.11 -16.62
C HIS A 132 -4.56 -4.15 -16.15
N HIS A 133 -5.44 -4.60 -17.02
CA HIS A 133 -6.40 -5.67 -16.72
C HIS A 133 -5.68 -6.98 -16.38
N ALA A 134 -4.75 -7.42 -17.23
CA ALA A 134 -3.96 -8.61 -16.98
C ALA A 134 -3.10 -8.49 -15.69
N ALA A 135 -2.53 -7.31 -15.44
CA ALA A 135 -1.77 -7.06 -14.22
C ALA A 135 -2.66 -7.16 -12.96
N HIS A 136 -3.89 -6.67 -13.03
CA HIS A 136 -4.84 -6.77 -11.92
C HIS A 136 -5.22 -8.23 -11.64
N ASP A 137 -5.52 -8.99 -12.68
CA ASP A 137 -5.94 -10.40 -12.57
C ASP A 137 -4.85 -11.28 -11.92
N ASP A 138 -3.58 -11.02 -12.26
CA ASP A 138 -2.44 -11.79 -11.75
C ASP A 138 -1.79 -11.20 -10.49
N CYS A 139 -2.26 -10.04 -9.99
CA CYS A 139 -1.69 -9.39 -8.81
C CYS A 139 -2.06 -10.14 -7.53
N PHE A 140 -1.08 -10.70 -6.82
CA PHE A 140 -1.30 -11.48 -5.60
C PHE A 140 -2.01 -10.67 -4.50
N ILE A 141 -1.66 -9.41 -4.33
CA ILE A 141 -2.29 -8.55 -3.32
C ILE A 141 -3.73 -8.23 -3.73
N ALA A 142 -4.00 -7.94 -5.01
CA ALA A 142 -5.37 -7.72 -5.47
C ALA A 142 -6.26 -8.96 -5.23
N ASN A 143 -5.72 -10.16 -5.46
CA ASN A 143 -6.41 -11.42 -5.18
C ASN A 143 -6.57 -11.75 -3.68
N SER A 144 -5.94 -10.97 -2.79
CA SER A 144 -5.95 -11.20 -1.33
C SER A 144 -6.80 -10.20 -0.55
N VAL A 145 -7.40 -9.22 -1.23
CA VAL A 145 -8.14 -8.12 -0.59
C VAL A 145 -9.56 -7.99 -1.13
N SER A 146 -10.45 -7.40 -0.34
CA SER A 146 -11.82 -7.05 -0.74
C SER A 146 -11.98 -5.59 -1.17
N THR A 147 -10.91 -4.79 -1.06
CA THR A 147 -10.87 -3.39 -1.51
C THR A 147 -11.07 -3.32 -3.02
N GLU A 148 -11.92 -2.40 -3.47
CA GLU A 148 -12.03 -2.09 -4.90
C GLU A 148 -10.73 -1.44 -5.38
N ILE A 149 -10.09 -1.99 -6.41
CA ILE A 149 -8.88 -1.46 -7.01
C ILE A 149 -9.21 -1.02 -8.43
N VAL A 150 -9.00 0.25 -8.73
CA VAL A 150 -9.22 0.83 -10.06
C VAL A 150 -7.95 1.48 -10.57
N THR A 151 -7.73 1.41 -11.88
CA THR A 151 -6.62 2.09 -12.57
C THR A 151 -7.20 3.17 -13.49
N THR A 152 -6.62 4.37 -13.45
CA THR A 152 -7.04 5.54 -14.25
C THR A 152 -5.98 5.92 -15.28
#